data_a7eb807627cb85656c5e9dbb8bafb58c
#
_entry.id   a7eb807627cb85656c5e9dbb8bafb58c
#
_cell.length_a   1.000
_cell.length_b   1.000
_cell.length_c   1.000
_cell.angle_alpha   90.00
_cell.angle_beta   90.00
_cell.angle_gamma   90.00
#
_symmetry.space_group_name_H-M   'P 1'
#
loop_
_entity.id
_entity.type
_entity.pdbx_description
1 polymer ?
#
loop_
_entity_poly.entity_id
_entity_poly.type
_entity_poly.pdbx_seq_one_letter_code
_entity_poly.pdbx_strand_id
1 'polypeptide(L)'
;MVGEIKDYPCSYGTKEESIVGVVKACNLTVPEVYKDGEQMAELSRAVKRTTNDGVVYLPFDHAVEAEALGAVVNYGSETVGPRTSGYICDKLEEILDLGTLDTKKGRPAQVLNACRILADQGETVVLEIVGPITILNGLIDLRAVFKGMRKNPELMEKVFRKIEDDLSSYMQAAVAAGVKIISYGDAVATVPIMGPRVLKNYTEMNVLPFLRRMESELEHKALILLCPKTAYALEGTESASYKPLGMPQGTHPTYEDGWLFAIGKFGFMGQMCIKAGKRRVPAEKLYGIILKDEGDEDHEQ
;
A
#
# COMPACT_ATOMS: atom_id res chain seq x y z
N MET A 1 -26.16 8.17 12.69
CA MET A 1 -26.32 7.51 11.35
C MET A 1 -24.93 7.12 10.92
N VAL A 2 -24.66 5.82 10.80
CA VAL A 2 -23.36 5.34 10.29
C VAL A 2 -23.17 5.87 8.89
N GLY A 3 -22.06 6.56 8.62
CA GLY A 3 -21.76 7.10 7.30
C GLY A 3 -21.74 6.03 6.22
N GLU A 4 -22.17 6.38 5.01
CA GLU A 4 -22.09 5.48 3.87
C GLU A 4 -20.64 5.46 3.36
N ILE A 5 -20.04 4.27 3.26
CA ILE A 5 -18.71 4.13 2.66
C ILE A 5 -18.83 4.44 1.16
N LYS A 6 -18.22 5.55 0.75
CA LYS A 6 -18.18 5.94 -0.66
C LYS A 6 -17.12 5.12 -1.39
N ASP A 7 -17.45 4.65 -2.60
CA ASP A 7 -16.44 4.05 -3.46
C ASP A 7 -15.57 5.14 -4.12
N TYR A 8 -14.28 4.86 -4.27
CA TYR A 8 -13.37 5.72 -4.99
C TYR A 8 -13.09 5.14 -6.38
N PRO A 9 -13.59 5.76 -7.45
CA PRO A 9 -13.31 5.28 -8.80
C PRO A 9 -11.83 5.50 -9.15
N CYS A 10 -11.10 4.41 -9.41
CA CYS A 10 -9.74 4.48 -9.92
C CYS A 10 -9.76 4.94 -11.39
N SER A 11 -9.57 6.24 -11.61
CA SER A 11 -9.59 6.88 -12.94
C SER A 11 -8.20 7.09 -13.55
N TYR A 12 -7.14 6.72 -12.84
CA TYR A 12 -5.78 6.90 -13.30
C TYR A 12 -5.32 5.67 -14.08
N GLY A 13 -4.85 5.87 -15.32
CA GLY A 13 -4.22 4.82 -16.14
C GLY A 13 -3.04 4.14 -15.43
N THR A 14 -2.62 3.00 -15.95
CA THR A 14 -1.43 2.31 -15.46
C THR A 14 -0.18 3.09 -15.84
N LYS A 15 0.84 3.11 -14.98
CA LYS A 15 2.18 3.66 -15.33
C LYS A 15 2.97 2.71 -16.24
N GLU A 16 2.38 1.60 -16.67
CA GLU A 16 3.05 0.54 -17.44
C GLU A 16 3.63 1.04 -18.77
N GLU A 17 2.90 1.93 -19.48
CA GLU A 17 3.41 2.50 -20.74
C GLU A 17 4.70 3.31 -20.54
N SER A 18 4.86 4.00 -19.41
CA SER A 18 6.09 4.74 -19.10
C SER A 18 7.26 3.81 -18.79
N ILE A 19 7.01 2.66 -18.16
CA ILE A 19 8.04 1.70 -17.76
C ILE A 19 8.67 1.03 -18.99
N VAL A 20 7.87 0.59 -19.96
CA VAL A 20 8.36 -0.12 -21.17
C VAL A 20 9.40 0.69 -21.93
N GLY A 21 9.09 1.97 -22.19
CA GLY A 21 10.02 2.85 -22.90
C GLY A 21 11.33 3.06 -22.12
N VAL A 22 11.24 3.17 -20.80
CA VAL A 22 12.40 3.37 -19.93
C VAL A 22 13.27 2.12 -19.83
N VAL A 23 12.68 0.93 -19.69
CA VAL A 23 13.41 -0.35 -19.65
C VAL A 23 14.31 -0.46 -20.89
N LYS A 24 13.77 -0.20 -22.09
CA LYS A 24 14.54 -0.23 -23.36
C LYS A 24 15.63 0.84 -23.40
N ALA A 25 15.32 2.07 -23.00
CA ALA A 25 16.27 3.17 -23.03
C ALA A 25 17.46 2.96 -22.08
N CYS A 26 17.26 2.23 -20.97
CA CYS A 26 18.30 1.89 -20.00
C CYS A 26 19.02 0.56 -20.26
N ASN A 27 18.70 -0.15 -21.35
CA ASN A 27 19.20 -1.50 -21.62
C ASN A 27 18.93 -2.51 -20.49
N LEU A 28 17.84 -2.30 -19.76
CA LEU A 28 17.37 -3.21 -18.72
C LEU A 28 16.54 -4.34 -19.33
N THR A 29 16.40 -5.44 -18.63
CA THR A 29 15.71 -6.63 -19.14
C THR A 29 14.55 -7.04 -18.25
N VAL A 30 13.46 -7.48 -18.87
CA VAL A 30 12.34 -8.15 -18.19
C VAL A 30 12.62 -9.67 -18.27
N PRO A 31 12.51 -10.41 -17.16
CA PRO A 31 11.92 -10.04 -15.86
C PRO A 31 12.92 -9.51 -14.81
N GLU A 32 14.19 -9.34 -15.12
CA GLU A 32 15.25 -9.03 -14.14
C GLU A 32 14.99 -7.72 -13.39
N VAL A 33 14.43 -6.70 -14.05
CA VAL A 33 14.02 -5.41 -13.44
C VAL A 33 13.02 -5.56 -12.29
N TYR A 34 12.37 -6.72 -12.18
CA TYR A 34 11.42 -7.03 -11.10
C TYR A 34 11.99 -7.94 -10.02
N LYS A 35 13.22 -8.49 -10.23
CA LYS A 35 13.84 -9.51 -9.37
C LYS A 35 15.15 -9.07 -8.76
N ASP A 36 15.84 -8.14 -9.40
CA ASP A 36 17.15 -7.66 -9.00
C ASP A 36 17.09 -6.25 -8.46
N GLY A 37 17.62 -6.03 -7.25
CA GLY A 37 17.50 -4.76 -6.53
C GLY A 37 18.25 -3.61 -7.20
N GLU A 38 19.39 -3.87 -7.86
CA GLU A 38 20.16 -2.84 -8.57
C GLU A 38 19.41 -2.37 -9.81
N GLN A 39 18.85 -3.30 -10.58
CA GLN A 39 18.05 -2.98 -11.76
C GLN A 39 16.73 -2.28 -11.39
N MET A 40 16.08 -2.70 -10.28
CA MET A 40 14.91 -1.99 -9.75
C MET A 40 15.25 -0.53 -9.42
N ALA A 41 16.37 -0.29 -8.72
CA ALA A 41 16.80 1.06 -8.36
C ALA A 41 17.11 1.91 -9.59
N GLU A 42 17.79 1.32 -10.60
CA GLU A 42 18.08 2.02 -11.85
C GLU A 42 16.81 2.39 -12.61
N LEU A 43 15.89 1.43 -12.77
CA LEU A 43 14.59 1.67 -13.41
C LEU A 43 13.81 2.76 -12.66
N SER A 44 13.73 2.70 -11.34
CA SER A 44 12.99 3.68 -10.54
C SER A 44 13.52 5.10 -10.74
N ARG A 45 14.85 5.30 -10.73
CA ARG A 45 15.45 6.61 -11.04
C ARG A 45 15.21 7.06 -12.47
N ALA A 46 15.28 6.14 -13.41
CA ALA A 46 15.02 6.48 -14.82
C ALA A 46 13.57 6.89 -15.04
N VAL A 47 12.61 6.19 -14.42
CA VAL A 47 11.19 6.57 -14.42
C VAL A 47 11.00 7.95 -13.81
N LYS A 48 11.58 8.22 -12.62
CA LYS A 48 11.53 9.54 -11.98
C LYS A 48 11.98 10.65 -12.91
N ARG A 49 13.11 10.45 -13.61
CA ARG A 49 13.61 11.46 -14.59
C ARG A 49 12.66 11.69 -15.75
N THR A 50 12.03 10.63 -16.26
CA THR A 50 11.11 10.69 -17.39
C THR A 50 9.79 11.36 -17.00
N THR A 51 9.27 11.07 -15.80
CA THR A 51 8.00 11.63 -15.30
C THR A 51 8.18 12.97 -14.57
N ASN A 52 9.43 13.37 -14.31
CA ASN A 52 9.77 14.53 -13.50
C ASN A 52 9.13 14.49 -12.10
N ASP A 53 9.07 13.29 -11.49
CA ASP A 53 8.57 13.11 -10.12
C ASP A 53 9.60 13.61 -9.09
N GLY A 54 9.17 14.05 -7.92
CA GLY A 54 10.05 14.41 -6.80
C GLY A 54 10.53 13.21 -6.00
N VAL A 55 9.86 12.07 -6.15
CA VAL A 55 10.09 10.82 -5.43
C VAL A 55 10.41 9.66 -6.37
N VAL A 56 10.93 8.57 -5.85
CA VAL A 56 11.10 7.30 -6.57
C VAL A 56 10.12 6.25 -6.02
N TYR A 57 9.63 5.35 -6.87
CA TYR A 57 8.62 4.35 -6.51
C TYR A 57 9.17 2.93 -6.64
N LEU A 58 8.81 2.07 -5.68
CA LEU A 58 9.06 0.64 -5.66
C LEU A 58 7.89 -0.08 -4.98
N PRO A 59 7.62 -1.36 -5.28
CA PRO A 59 7.98 -2.05 -6.52
C PRO A 59 7.09 -1.56 -7.68
N PHE A 60 7.21 -2.22 -8.85
CA PHE A 60 6.42 -1.85 -10.03
C PHE A 60 5.17 -2.72 -10.22
N ASP A 61 4.78 -3.48 -9.21
CA ASP A 61 3.62 -4.37 -9.21
C ASP A 61 3.14 -4.70 -7.78
N HIS A 62 2.04 -5.43 -7.67
CA HIS A 62 1.35 -5.77 -6.43
C HIS A 62 1.43 -7.28 -6.08
N ALA A 63 2.50 -7.96 -6.50
CA ALA A 63 2.64 -9.41 -6.31
C ALA A 63 3.74 -9.81 -5.32
N VAL A 64 4.55 -8.86 -4.83
CA VAL A 64 5.73 -9.13 -3.99
C VAL A 64 5.38 -9.91 -2.73
N GLU A 65 4.35 -9.47 -2.00
CA GLU A 65 3.95 -10.06 -0.73
C GLU A 65 3.34 -11.44 -0.94
N ALA A 66 2.47 -11.59 -1.93
CA ALA A 66 1.87 -12.89 -2.25
C ALA A 66 2.93 -13.89 -2.73
N GLU A 67 3.91 -13.45 -3.53
CA GLU A 67 5.04 -14.28 -3.97
C GLU A 67 5.90 -14.73 -2.78
N ALA A 68 6.15 -13.86 -1.83
CA ALA A 68 6.91 -14.19 -0.63
C ALA A 68 6.23 -15.29 0.20
N LEU A 69 4.90 -15.39 0.12
CA LEU A 69 4.09 -16.44 0.74
C LEU A 69 3.93 -17.67 -0.17
N GLY A 70 4.56 -17.70 -1.34
CA GLY A 70 4.59 -18.86 -2.24
C GLY A 70 3.69 -18.75 -3.47
N ALA A 71 2.99 -17.63 -3.71
CA ALA A 71 2.21 -17.47 -4.92
C ALA A 71 3.07 -17.60 -6.18
N VAL A 72 2.51 -18.22 -7.21
CA VAL A 72 3.16 -18.26 -8.52
C VAL A 72 2.99 -16.93 -9.22
N VAL A 73 4.09 -16.31 -9.63
CA VAL A 73 4.08 -15.03 -10.34
C VAL A 73 4.44 -15.22 -11.82
N ASN A 74 3.55 -14.75 -12.67
CA ASN A 74 3.87 -14.51 -14.07
C ASN A 74 4.46 -13.09 -14.17
N TYR A 75 5.74 -12.99 -14.46
CA TYR A 75 6.45 -11.72 -14.57
C TYR A 75 6.10 -10.90 -15.82
N GLY A 76 5.21 -11.42 -16.63
CA GLY A 76 4.68 -10.71 -17.78
C GLY A 76 5.64 -10.59 -18.95
N SER A 77 5.61 -9.45 -19.59
CA SER A 77 6.40 -9.12 -20.79
C SER A 77 6.80 -7.65 -20.73
N GLU A 78 7.39 -7.15 -21.81
CA GLU A 78 7.70 -5.71 -21.93
C GLU A 78 6.46 -4.79 -21.78
N THR A 79 5.25 -5.29 -22.03
CA THR A 79 4.01 -4.49 -22.02
C THR A 79 3.05 -4.79 -20.87
N VAL A 80 3.31 -5.85 -20.11
CA VAL A 80 2.44 -6.30 -19.02
C VAL A 80 3.31 -6.65 -17.81
N GLY A 81 3.13 -5.98 -16.71
CA GLY A 81 3.88 -6.19 -15.47
C GLY A 81 3.58 -7.53 -14.76
N PRO A 82 4.30 -7.80 -13.67
CA PRO A 82 4.13 -8.99 -12.86
C PRO A 82 2.73 -9.10 -12.25
N ARG A 83 2.20 -10.33 -12.19
CA ARG A 83 0.93 -10.65 -11.56
C ARG A 83 0.90 -12.08 -11.07
N THR A 84 0.13 -12.35 -10.03
CA THR A 84 -0.09 -13.73 -9.57
C THR A 84 -0.83 -14.56 -10.61
N SER A 85 -0.54 -15.85 -10.67
CA SER A 85 -1.07 -16.78 -11.67
C SER A 85 -1.56 -18.06 -10.98
N GLY A 86 -2.87 -18.26 -10.96
CA GLY A 86 -3.52 -19.36 -10.25
C GLY A 86 -3.53 -19.18 -8.74
N TYR A 87 -4.11 -20.14 -8.05
CA TYR A 87 -4.13 -20.20 -6.60
C TYR A 87 -3.28 -21.36 -6.10
N ILE A 88 -2.68 -21.21 -4.92
CA ILE A 88 -1.86 -22.25 -4.27
C ILE A 88 -2.56 -22.87 -3.07
N CYS A 89 -3.68 -22.30 -2.62
CA CYS A 89 -4.48 -22.79 -1.53
C CYS A 89 -5.93 -23.02 -2.00
N ASP A 90 -6.52 -24.12 -1.55
CA ASP A 90 -7.94 -24.45 -1.73
C ASP A 90 -8.76 -24.14 -0.48
N LYS A 91 -8.12 -24.09 0.70
CA LYS A 91 -8.74 -23.86 2.01
C LYS A 91 -8.02 -22.79 2.79
N LEU A 92 -8.76 -22.07 3.64
CA LEU A 92 -8.22 -20.99 4.48
C LEU A 92 -7.19 -21.48 5.49
N GLU A 93 -7.33 -22.69 5.99
CA GLU A 93 -6.40 -23.32 6.93
C GLU A 93 -5.00 -23.42 6.33
N GLU A 94 -4.89 -23.71 5.03
CA GLU A 94 -3.63 -23.83 4.31
C GLU A 94 -2.83 -22.52 4.28
N ILE A 95 -3.52 -21.36 4.38
CA ILE A 95 -2.84 -20.06 4.50
C ILE A 95 -2.00 -19.98 5.78
N LEU A 96 -2.45 -20.61 6.87
CA LEU A 96 -1.73 -20.62 8.14
C LEU A 96 -0.47 -21.49 8.09
N ASP A 97 -0.45 -22.47 7.18
CA ASP A 97 0.68 -23.38 6.97
C ASP A 97 1.74 -22.78 6.01
N LEU A 98 1.42 -21.70 5.31
CA LEU A 98 2.39 -20.99 4.47
C LEU A 98 3.53 -20.41 5.32
N GLY A 99 4.71 -20.28 4.73
CA GLY A 99 5.83 -19.56 5.33
C GLY A 99 5.49 -18.12 5.71
N THR A 100 6.43 -17.42 6.30
CA THR A 100 6.35 -15.98 6.57
C THR A 100 7.06 -15.19 5.47
N LEU A 101 6.69 -13.92 5.30
CA LEU A 101 7.41 -13.00 4.45
C LEU A 101 8.84 -12.77 5.02
N ASP A 102 9.83 -13.41 4.40
CA ASP A 102 11.24 -13.26 4.81
C ASP A 102 11.86 -12.02 4.15
N THR A 103 12.08 -10.98 4.93
CA THR A 103 12.70 -9.72 4.46
C THR A 103 14.16 -9.85 4.03
N LYS A 104 14.78 -11.02 4.28
CA LYS A 104 16.18 -11.31 3.94
C LYS A 104 16.33 -12.24 2.73
N LYS A 105 15.23 -12.73 2.17
CA LYS A 105 15.23 -13.66 1.04
C LYS A 105 14.25 -13.26 -0.05
N GLY A 106 14.47 -13.83 -1.24
CA GLY A 106 13.59 -13.66 -2.36
C GLY A 106 13.39 -12.21 -2.78
N ARG A 107 12.24 -11.95 -3.35
CA ARG A 107 11.92 -10.65 -3.92
C ARG A 107 11.76 -9.53 -2.88
N PRO A 108 11.20 -9.74 -1.69
CA PRO A 108 11.19 -8.70 -0.66
C PRO A 108 12.58 -8.18 -0.29
N ALA A 109 13.58 -9.07 -0.19
CA ALA A 109 14.97 -8.68 0.08
C ALA A 109 15.54 -7.81 -1.07
N GLN A 110 15.24 -8.13 -2.31
CA GLN A 110 15.67 -7.35 -3.48
C GLN A 110 15.00 -5.97 -3.53
N VAL A 111 13.71 -5.89 -3.23
CA VAL A 111 12.98 -4.62 -3.12
C VAL A 111 13.59 -3.75 -2.00
N LEU A 112 13.86 -4.32 -0.83
CA LEU A 112 14.49 -3.60 0.27
C LEU A 112 15.92 -3.16 -0.07
N ASN A 113 16.67 -3.98 -0.84
CA ASN A 113 17.98 -3.59 -1.35
C ASN A 113 17.88 -2.38 -2.30
N ALA A 114 16.92 -2.40 -3.23
CA ALA A 114 16.65 -1.25 -4.10
C ALA A 114 16.28 0.01 -3.31
N CYS A 115 15.45 -0.13 -2.27
CA CYS A 115 15.11 0.99 -1.37
C CYS A 115 16.36 1.59 -0.73
N ARG A 116 17.26 0.74 -0.20
CA ARG A 116 18.52 1.19 0.42
C ARG A 116 19.43 1.91 -0.57
N ILE A 117 19.64 1.32 -1.76
CA ILE A 117 20.46 1.93 -2.81
C ILE A 117 19.93 3.34 -3.15
N LEU A 118 18.62 3.49 -3.30
CA LEU A 118 18.01 4.77 -3.63
C LEU A 118 18.09 5.77 -2.47
N ALA A 119 17.84 5.34 -1.25
CA ALA A 119 17.93 6.17 -0.06
C ALA A 119 19.37 6.66 0.20
N ASP A 120 20.37 5.79 0.04
CA ASP A 120 21.79 6.13 0.17
C ASP A 120 22.25 7.14 -0.89
N GLN A 121 21.54 7.23 -2.00
CA GLN A 121 21.75 8.23 -3.06
C GLN A 121 20.97 9.54 -2.86
N GLY A 122 20.28 9.69 -1.71
CA GLY A 122 19.53 10.87 -1.35
C GLY A 122 18.13 10.94 -1.98
N GLU A 123 17.62 9.85 -2.55
CA GLU A 123 16.27 9.82 -3.10
C GLU A 123 15.22 9.67 -1.99
N THR A 124 14.07 10.32 -2.15
CA THR A 124 12.90 10.03 -1.32
C THR A 124 12.18 8.83 -1.89
N VAL A 125 12.26 7.70 -1.18
CA VAL A 125 11.70 6.43 -1.63
C VAL A 125 10.27 6.27 -1.16
N VAL A 126 9.39 5.93 -2.09
CA VAL A 126 8.02 5.46 -1.85
C VAL A 126 8.00 3.95 -2.09
N LEU A 127 7.65 3.18 -1.07
CA LEU A 127 7.41 1.74 -1.20
C LEU A 127 5.92 1.47 -1.24
N GLU A 128 5.43 0.86 -2.32
CA GLU A 128 4.04 0.39 -2.42
C GLU A 128 3.92 -0.99 -1.75
N ILE A 129 2.98 -1.11 -0.82
CA ILE A 129 2.67 -2.33 -0.07
C ILE A 129 1.18 -2.60 -0.21
N VAL A 130 0.83 -3.85 -0.46
CA VAL A 130 -0.57 -4.25 -0.61
C VAL A 130 -1.16 -4.82 0.68
N GLY A 131 -2.46 -4.61 0.88
CA GLY A 131 -3.17 -5.09 2.06
C GLY A 131 -3.62 -6.56 1.97
N PRO A 132 -4.13 -7.09 3.11
CA PRO A 132 -4.42 -8.52 3.27
C PRO A 132 -5.38 -9.13 2.24
N ILE A 133 -6.45 -8.45 1.84
CA ILE A 133 -7.40 -8.99 0.86
C ILE A 133 -6.74 -9.09 -0.53
N THR A 134 -5.90 -8.14 -0.89
CA THR A 134 -5.14 -8.17 -2.14
C THR A 134 -4.11 -9.31 -2.13
N ILE A 135 -3.43 -9.55 -1.02
CA ILE A 135 -2.51 -10.69 -0.85
C ILE A 135 -3.27 -12.01 -0.97
N LEU A 136 -4.38 -12.15 -0.24
CA LEU A 136 -5.21 -13.35 -0.29
C LEU A 136 -5.76 -13.63 -1.69
N ASN A 137 -6.10 -12.59 -2.45
CA ASN A 137 -6.51 -12.74 -3.86
C ASN A 137 -5.43 -13.37 -4.75
N GLY A 138 -4.16 -13.26 -4.37
CA GLY A 138 -3.05 -13.93 -5.04
C GLY A 138 -2.80 -15.38 -4.59
N LEU A 139 -3.40 -15.81 -3.49
CA LEU A 139 -3.14 -17.10 -2.85
C LEU A 139 -4.31 -18.07 -2.94
N ILE A 140 -5.55 -17.56 -2.83
CA ILE A 140 -6.78 -18.35 -2.73
C ILE A 140 -7.94 -17.64 -3.41
N ASP A 141 -8.96 -18.39 -3.85
CA ASP A 141 -10.20 -17.81 -4.39
C ASP A 141 -10.92 -16.95 -3.33
N LEU A 142 -11.17 -15.69 -3.64
CA LEU A 142 -11.83 -14.74 -2.72
C LEU A 142 -13.21 -15.19 -2.24
N ARG A 143 -13.90 -16.09 -2.97
CA ARG A 143 -15.15 -16.68 -2.50
C ARG A 143 -14.95 -17.46 -1.21
N ALA A 144 -13.79 -18.13 -1.04
CA ALA A 144 -13.42 -18.81 0.20
C ALA A 144 -13.17 -17.80 1.33
N VAL A 145 -12.47 -16.70 1.05
CA VAL A 145 -12.20 -15.61 2.00
C VAL A 145 -13.52 -14.99 2.50
N PHE A 146 -14.41 -14.56 1.62
CA PHE A 146 -15.67 -13.93 2.02
C PHE A 146 -16.64 -14.91 2.71
N LYS A 147 -16.60 -16.19 2.34
CA LYS A 147 -17.32 -17.23 3.08
C LYS A 147 -16.74 -17.42 4.49
N GLY A 148 -15.42 -17.40 4.62
CA GLY A 148 -14.71 -17.48 5.90
C GLY A 148 -15.06 -16.32 6.82
N MET A 149 -14.98 -15.09 6.36
CA MET A 149 -15.35 -13.89 7.12
C MET A 149 -16.76 -13.97 7.72
N ARG A 150 -17.68 -14.63 7.01
CA ARG A 150 -19.09 -14.77 7.46
C ARG A 150 -19.32 -15.99 8.36
N LYS A 151 -18.64 -17.12 8.08
CA LYS A 151 -18.98 -18.42 8.69
C LYS A 151 -17.94 -18.91 9.69
N ASN A 152 -16.71 -18.44 9.62
CA ASN A 152 -15.62 -18.82 10.49
C ASN A 152 -14.72 -17.59 10.81
N PRO A 153 -15.26 -16.61 11.55
CA PRO A 153 -14.55 -15.36 11.85
C PRO A 153 -13.27 -15.61 12.66
N GLU A 154 -13.23 -16.59 13.55
CA GLU A 154 -12.04 -16.92 14.35
C GLU A 154 -10.88 -17.42 13.49
N LEU A 155 -11.16 -18.22 12.44
CA LEU A 155 -10.14 -18.64 11.49
C LEU A 155 -9.65 -17.44 10.68
N MET A 156 -10.57 -16.59 10.21
CA MET A 156 -10.21 -15.40 9.44
C MET A 156 -9.38 -14.41 10.25
N GLU A 157 -9.67 -14.24 11.53
CA GLU A 157 -8.83 -13.43 12.42
C GLU A 157 -7.38 -13.95 12.46
N LYS A 158 -7.19 -15.26 12.57
CA LYS A 158 -5.84 -15.86 12.54
C LYS A 158 -5.15 -15.65 11.19
N VAL A 159 -5.89 -15.79 10.09
CA VAL A 159 -5.38 -15.57 8.73
C VAL A 159 -4.95 -14.10 8.55
N PHE A 160 -5.80 -13.16 8.94
CA PHE A 160 -5.45 -11.73 8.85
C PHE A 160 -4.27 -11.38 9.73
N ARG A 161 -4.24 -11.82 10.98
CA ARG A 161 -3.15 -11.59 11.92
C ARG A 161 -1.81 -12.06 11.36
N LYS A 162 -1.76 -13.28 10.78
CA LYS A 162 -0.55 -13.79 10.14
C LYS A 162 -0.04 -12.86 9.04
N ILE A 163 -0.93 -12.42 8.15
CA ILE A 163 -0.55 -11.52 7.05
C ILE A 163 -0.15 -10.14 7.57
N GLU A 164 -0.85 -9.62 8.56
CA GLU A 164 -0.55 -8.32 9.19
C GLU A 164 0.78 -8.34 9.94
N ASP A 165 1.16 -9.45 10.58
CA ASP A 165 2.47 -9.61 11.21
C ASP A 165 3.60 -9.62 10.17
N ASP A 166 3.40 -10.29 9.04
CA ASP A 166 4.32 -10.28 7.90
C ASP A 166 4.46 -8.86 7.33
N LEU A 167 3.35 -8.14 7.13
CA LEU A 167 3.32 -6.77 6.64
C LEU A 167 4.00 -5.80 7.61
N SER A 168 3.74 -5.92 8.92
CA SER A 168 4.40 -5.10 9.94
C SER A 168 5.92 -5.27 9.87
N SER A 169 6.40 -6.50 9.82
CA SER A 169 7.82 -6.82 9.70
C SER A 169 8.43 -6.23 8.43
N TYR A 170 7.70 -6.29 7.31
CA TYR A 170 8.14 -5.74 6.03
C TYR A 170 8.18 -4.20 6.04
N MET A 171 7.16 -3.55 6.59
CA MET A 171 7.12 -2.08 6.74
C MET A 171 8.25 -1.57 7.63
N GLN A 172 8.53 -2.23 8.75
CA GLN A 172 9.66 -1.89 9.62
C GLN A 172 11.00 -2.04 8.91
N ALA A 173 11.20 -3.15 8.18
CA ALA A 173 12.39 -3.37 7.37
C ALA A 173 12.55 -2.32 6.26
N ALA A 174 11.45 -1.86 5.67
CA ALA A 174 11.44 -0.79 4.68
C ALA A 174 11.90 0.54 5.28
N VAL A 175 11.39 0.90 6.44
CA VAL A 175 11.84 2.11 7.17
C VAL A 175 13.33 2.01 7.53
N ALA A 176 13.80 0.85 7.98
CA ALA A 176 15.21 0.61 8.24
C ALA A 176 16.08 0.68 6.96
N ALA A 177 15.52 0.41 5.79
CA ALA A 177 16.16 0.58 4.49
C ALA A 177 16.09 2.03 3.95
N GLY A 178 15.56 2.98 4.72
CA GLY A 178 15.52 4.41 4.38
C GLY A 178 14.24 4.88 3.68
N VAL A 179 13.22 4.03 3.57
CA VAL A 179 11.91 4.43 3.01
C VAL A 179 11.27 5.51 3.86
N LYS A 180 10.78 6.58 3.24
CA LYS A 180 10.13 7.72 3.90
C LYS A 180 8.63 7.78 3.68
N ILE A 181 8.13 7.08 2.67
CA ILE A 181 6.70 7.01 2.37
C ILE A 181 6.35 5.55 2.08
N ILE A 182 5.39 4.99 2.79
CA ILE A 182 4.81 3.68 2.51
C ILE A 182 3.43 3.93 1.90
N SER A 183 3.27 3.57 0.63
CA SER A 183 1.96 3.61 -0.03
C SER A 183 1.22 2.33 0.26
N TYR A 184 0.26 2.37 1.19
CA TYR A 184 -0.55 1.22 1.57
C TYR A 184 -1.88 1.18 0.83
N GLY A 185 -2.15 0.09 0.12
CA GLY A 185 -3.38 -0.07 -0.62
C GLY A 185 -3.90 -1.50 -0.64
N ASP A 186 -5.13 -1.71 -0.14
CA ASP A 186 -5.85 -2.97 -0.33
C ASP A 186 -6.83 -2.83 -1.50
N ALA A 187 -6.28 -2.95 -2.73
CA ALA A 187 -6.99 -2.61 -3.96
C ALA A 187 -8.24 -3.46 -4.21
N VAL A 188 -8.31 -4.63 -3.61
CA VAL A 188 -9.44 -5.58 -3.71
C VAL A 188 -10.48 -5.34 -2.61
N ALA A 189 -10.10 -4.74 -1.48
CA ALA A 189 -11.02 -4.39 -0.39
C ALA A 189 -11.84 -3.15 -0.75
N THR A 190 -12.90 -3.33 -1.53
CA THR A 190 -13.72 -2.25 -2.09
C THR A 190 -15.20 -2.54 -2.01
N VAL A 191 -16.02 -1.48 -2.01
CA VAL A 191 -17.49 -1.61 -2.01
C VAL A 191 -18.02 -2.50 -3.14
N PRO A 192 -17.58 -2.36 -4.42
CA PRO A 192 -18.06 -3.23 -5.50
C PRO A 192 -17.73 -4.71 -5.33
N ILE A 193 -16.64 -5.05 -4.63
CA ILE A 193 -16.18 -6.44 -4.48
C ILE A 193 -16.71 -7.06 -3.19
N MET A 194 -16.62 -6.36 -2.06
CA MET A 194 -16.98 -6.89 -0.74
C MET A 194 -18.44 -6.57 -0.35
N GLY A 195 -19.01 -5.54 -0.94
CA GLY A 195 -20.25 -4.90 -0.46
C GLY A 195 -20.00 -4.04 0.80
N PRO A 196 -20.87 -3.05 1.07
CA PRO A 196 -20.62 -2.05 2.10
C PRO A 196 -20.53 -2.65 3.52
N ARG A 197 -21.39 -3.64 3.83
CA ARG A 197 -21.42 -4.27 5.16
C ARG A 197 -20.13 -5.05 5.48
N VAL A 198 -19.64 -5.84 4.51
CA VAL A 198 -18.43 -6.66 4.72
C VAL A 198 -17.21 -5.75 4.79
N LEU A 199 -17.15 -4.74 3.92
CA LEU A 199 -16.06 -3.76 3.94
C LEU A 199 -16.04 -2.97 5.26
N LYS A 200 -17.21 -2.55 5.77
CA LYS A 200 -17.30 -1.90 7.09
C LYS A 200 -16.67 -2.77 8.17
N ASN A 201 -17.15 -4.01 8.32
CA ASN A 201 -16.63 -4.92 9.34
C ASN A 201 -15.12 -5.15 9.18
N TYR A 202 -14.62 -5.33 7.94
CA TYR A 202 -13.20 -5.50 7.65
C TYR A 202 -12.40 -4.25 8.06
N THR A 203 -12.93 -3.06 7.78
CA THR A 203 -12.28 -1.80 8.15
C THR A 203 -12.16 -1.65 9.66
N GLU A 204 -13.25 -1.90 10.40
CA GLU A 204 -13.29 -1.74 11.86
C GLU A 204 -12.49 -2.80 12.60
N MET A 205 -12.53 -4.07 12.15
CA MET A 205 -11.94 -5.21 12.87
C MET A 205 -10.50 -5.54 12.47
N ASN A 206 -10.05 -5.09 11.28
CA ASN A 206 -8.72 -5.42 10.77
C ASN A 206 -7.93 -4.17 10.35
N VAL A 207 -8.46 -3.35 9.44
CA VAL A 207 -7.69 -2.24 8.87
C VAL A 207 -7.33 -1.21 9.95
N LEU A 208 -8.31 -0.77 10.75
CA LEU A 208 -8.08 0.25 11.80
C LEU A 208 -7.09 -0.24 12.87
N PRO A 209 -7.25 -1.44 13.49
CA PRO A 209 -6.28 -1.95 14.45
C PRO A 209 -4.87 -2.11 13.87
N PHE A 210 -4.76 -2.61 12.63
CA PHE A 210 -3.47 -2.74 11.95
C PHE A 210 -2.80 -1.39 11.72
N LEU A 211 -3.54 -0.38 11.24
CA LEU A 211 -2.98 0.96 11.02
C LEU A 211 -2.56 1.65 12.33
N ARG A 212 -3.33 1.50 13.43
CA ARG A 212 -2.93 1.98 14.75
C ARG A 212 -1.63 1.33 15.23
N ARG A 213 -1.51 0.02 15.03
CA ARG A 213 -0.28 -0.71 15.31
C ARG A 213 0.90 -0.13 14.51
N MET A 214 0.71 0.11 13.22
CA MET A 214 1.76 0.67 12.37
C MET A 214 2.13 2.11 12.77
N GLU A 215 1.18 2.93 13.16
CA GLU A 215 1.46 4.27 13.68
C GLU A 215 2.37 4.22 14.91
N SER A 216 2.07 3.31 15.85
CA SER A 216 2.88 3.10 17.05
C SER A 216 4.27 2.54 16.73
N GLU A 217 4.36 1.50 15.88
CA GLU A 217 5.61 0.82 15.59
C GLU A 217 6.56 1.64 14.70
N LEU A 218 6.04 2.44 13.79
CA LEU A 218 6.84 3.28 12.90
C LEU A 218 7.18 4.65 13.48
N GLU A 219 6.52 5.10 14.56
CA GLU A 219 6.84 6.34 15.29
C GLU A 219 6.98 7.57 14.35
N HIS A 220 6.15 7.70 13.34
CA HIS A 220 6.21 8.75 12.31
C HIS A 220 7.54 8.82 11.52
N LYS A 221 8.39 7.78 11.56
CA LYS A 221 9.64 7.71 10.78
C LYS A 221 9.38 7.63 9.27
N ALA A 222 8.19 7.15 8.89
CA ALA A 222 7.67 7.20 7.54
C ALA A 222 6.20 7.64 7.54
N LEU A 223 5.79 8.33 6.48
CA LEU A 223 4.39 8.62 6.19
C LEU A 223 3.74 7.39 5.56
N ILE A 224 2.58 6.97 6.06
CA ILE A 224 1.74 5.97 5.39
C ILE A 224 0.73 6.71 4.49
N LEU A 225 0.92 6.58 3.18
CA LEU A 225 0.03 7.12 2.17
C LEU A 225 -1.04 6.06 1.84
N LEU A 226 -2.22 6.22 2.40
CA LEU A 226 -3.34 5.28 2.19
C LEU A 226 -3.91 5.42 0.78
N CYS A 227 -4.24 4.29 0.16
CA CYS A 227 -5.12 4.29 -1.00
C CYS A 227 -6.44 4.99 -0.63
N PRO A 228 -7.00 5.88 -1.48
CA PRO A 228 -8.26 6.56 -1.19
C PRO A 228 -9.42 5.62 -0.85
N LYS A 229 -9.42 4.40 -1.38
CA LYS A 229 -10.43 3.39 -1.02
C LYS A 229 -10.37 3.03 0.46
N THR A 230 -9.17 2.84 1.00
CA THR A 230 -8.93 2.62 2.43
C THR A 230 -9.27 3.86 3.26
N ALA A 231 -8.85 5.05 2.81
CA ALA A 231 -9.15 6.31 3.50
C ALA A 231 -10.66 6.57 3.56
N TYR A 232 -11.39 6.34 2.47
CA TYR A 232 -12.86 6.49 2.43
C TYR A 232 -13.59 5.43 3.27
N ALA A 233 -13.03 4.22 3.38
CA ALA A 233 -13.58 3.22 4.27
C ALA A 233 -13.44 3.65 5.74
N LEU A 234 -12.28 4.18 6.14
CA LEU A 234 -12.06 4.73 7.49
C LEU A 234 -12.96 5.93 7.78
N GLU A 235 -13.15 6.84 6.81
CA GLU A 235 -14.08 7.98 6.93
C GLU A 235 -15.52 7.49 7.07
N GLY A 236 -15.97 6.60 6.20
CA GLY A 236 -17.34 6.08 6.20
C GLY A 236 -17.69 5.21 7.42
N THR A 237 -16.71 4.68 8.13
CA THR A 237 -16.86 4.00 9.42
C THR A 237 -16.64 4.93 10.60
N GLU A 238 -16.42 6.23 10.37
CA GLU A 238 -16.09 7.20 11.40
C GLU A 238 -14.85 6.83 12.24
N SER A 239 -13.96 5.99 11.66
CA SER A 239 -12.73 5.50 12.29
C SER A 239 -11.56 6.48 12.18
N ALA A 240 -11.72 7.55 11.39
CA ALA A 240 -10.69 8.55 11.18
C ALA A 240 -11.28 9.94 10.94
N SER A 241 -10.47 10.96 11.19
CA SER A 241 -10.77 12.37 10.92
C SER A 241 -9.66 13.01 10.09
N TYR A 242 -9.94 14.15 9.50
CA TYR A 242 -8.99 14.90 8.67
C TYR A 242 -8.52 16.16 9.39
N LYS A 243 -7.20 16.38 9.41
CA LYS A 243 -6.56 17.58 9.98
C LYS A 243 -5.76 18.30 8.90
N PRO A 244 -5.95 19.62 8.69
CA PRO A 244 -5.16 20.38 7.74
C PRO A 244 -3.66 20.21 7.96
N LEU A 245 -2.87 20.08 6.87
CA LEU A 245 -1.41 19.95 6.97
C LEU A 245 -0.72 21.20 7.55
N GLY A 246 -1.36 22.37 7.47
CA GLY A 246 -0.75 23.64 7.91
C GLY A 246 0.29 24.19 6.94
N MET A 247 0.21 23.84 5.66
CA MET A 247 1.03 24.46 4.61
C MET A 247 0.65 25.95 4.41
N PRO A 248 1.56 26.79 3.86
CA PRO A 248 1.29 28.22 3.65
C PRO A 248 0.03 28.46 2.82
N GLN A 249 -0.90 29.23 3.37
CA GLN A 249 -2.17 29.56 2.70
C GLN A 249 -1.95 30.33 1.41
N GLY A 250 -2.86 30.16 0.45
CA GLY A 250 -2.79 30.82 -0.87
C GLY A 250 -1.79 30.19 -1.83
N THR A 251 -1.09 29.13 -1.43
CA THR A 251 -0.23 28.34 -2.31
C THR A 251 -0.99 27.17 -2.94
N HIS A 252 -0.50 26.72 -4.09
CA HIS A 252 -1.05 25.58 -4.82
C HIS A 252 0.03 24.52 -5.06
N PRO A 253 0.51 23.84 -3.98
CA PRO A 253 1.48 22.77 -4.11
C PRO A 253 0.90 21.60 -4.90
N THR A 254 1.76 20.71 -5.35
CA THR A 254 1.33 19.39 -5.83
C THR A 254 0.92 18.51 -4.65
N TYR A 255 0.16 17.45 -4.91
CA TYR A 255 -0.17 16.48 -3.86
C TYR A 255 1.10 15.82 -3.31
N GLU A 256 2.10 15.60 -4.17
CA GLU A 256 3.42 15.09 -3.79
C GLU A 256 4.16 16.05 -2.85
N ASP A 257 4.10 17.38 -3.07
CA ASP A 257 4.65 18.35 -2.11
C ASP A 257 3.96 18.22 -0.74
N GLY A 258 2.67 17.88 -0.73
CA GLY A 258 1.93 17.59 0.49
C GLY A 258 2.49 16.37 1.25
N TRP A 259 2.82 15.27 0.55
CA TRP A 259 3.45 14.10 1.18
C TRP A 259 4.79 14.45 1.82
N LEU A 260 5.65 15.14 1.05
CA LEU A 260 6.97 15.57 1.52
C LEU A 260 6.85 16.48 2.75
N PHE A 261 5.85 17.35 2.77
CA PHE A 261 5.59 18.22 3.92
C PHE A 261 5.08 17.46 5.15
N ALA A 262 4.33 16.37 4.93
CA ALA A 262 3.71 15.57 6.00
C ALA A 262 4.69 14.60 6.69
N ILE A 263 5.80 14.23 6.04
CA ILE A 263 6.81 13.33 6.62
C ILE A 263 7.26 13.86 7.99
N GLY A 264 7.20 12.98 9.00
CA GLY A 264 7.58 13.29 10.38
C GLY A 264 6.59 14.17 11.15
N LYS A 265 5.46 14.56 10.54
CA LYS A 265 4.41 15.40 11.16
C LYS A 265 3.07 14.69 11.28
N PHE A 266 2.78 13.77 10.35
CA PHE A 266 1.56 12.98 10.29
C PHE A 266 1.91 11.51 10.08
N GLY A 267 1.13 10.61 10.69
CA GLY A 267 1.21 9.18 10.43
C GLY A 267 0.63 8.83 9.06
N PHE A 268 -0.45 9.50 8.65
CA PHE A 268 -1.21 9.11 7.47
C PHE A 268 -1.65 10.30 6.61
N MET A 269 -1.73 10.03 5.28
CA MET A 269 -2.47 10.79 4.28
C MET A 269 -3.21 9.82 3.35
N GLY A 270 -4.22 10.28 2.59
CA GLY A 270 -4.96 9.37 1.70
C GLY A 270 -6.10 10.01 0.89
N GLN A 271 -6.12 11.32 0.74
CA GLN A 271 -7.20 12.04 0.02
C GLN A 271 -7.29 11.68 -1.46
N MET A 272 -6.16 11.38 -2.09
CA MET A 272 -6.06 11.09 -3.52
C MET A 272 -5.11 9.90 -3.74
N CYS A 273 -5.28 9.25 -4.90
CA CYS A 273 -4.40 8.17 -5.32
C CYS A 273 -2.94 8.67 -5.45
N ILE A 274 -1.99 7.81 -5.12
CA ILE A 274 -0.57 8.05 -5.33
C ILE A 274 -0.24 8.49 -6.77
N LYS A 275 -1.00 8.02 -7.75
CA LYS A 275 -0.87 8.42 -9.16
C LYS A 275 -1.27 9.89 -9.43
N ALA A 276 -1.91 10.55 -8.46
CA ALA A 276 -2.26 11.97 -8.54
C ALA A 276 -1.17 12.90 -7.99
N GLY A 277 0.03 12.40 -7.70
CA GLY A 277 1.12 13.17 -7.10
C GLY A 277 1.36 14.54 -7.73
N LYS A 278 1.27 14.65 -9.05
CA LYS A 278 1.45 15.91 -9.79
C LYS A 278 0.25 16.87 -9.78
N ARG A 279 -0.90 16.43 -9.25
CA ARG A 279 -2.08 17.28 -9.19
C ARG A 279 -1.85 18.44 -8.22
N ARG A 280 -2.05 19.69 -8.70
CA ARG A 280 -2.03 20.87 -7.85
C ARG A 280 -3.30 20.98 -7.03
N VAL A 281 -3.13 21.30 -5.75
CA VAL A 281 -4.22 21.39 -4.77
C VAL A 281 -4.00 22.64 -3.94
N PRO A 282 -5.05 23.44 -3.64
CA PRO A 282 -4.92 24.52 -2.67
C PRO A 282 -4.37 23.98 -1.34
N ALA A 283 -3.39 24.64 -0.75
CA ALA A 283 -2.70 24.18 0.46
C ALA A 283 -3.67 23.92 1.63
N GLU A 284 -4.70 24.74 1.76
CA GLU A 284 -5.76 24.61 2.77
C GLU A 284 -6.67 23.39 2.56
N LYS A 285 -6.57 22.70 1.40
CA LYS A 285 -7.29 21.45 1.09
C LYS A 285 -6.42 20.21 1.17
N LEU A 286 -5.22 20.31 1.74
CA LEU A 286 -4.35 19.18 2.02
C LEU A 286 -4.45 18.79 3.49
N TYR A 287 -4.76 17.52 3.75
CA TYR A 287 -5.05 17.00 5.09
C TYR A 287 -4.21 15.76 5.39
N GLY A 288 -3.74 15.67 6.64
CA GLY A 288 -3.37 14.42 7.27
C GLY A 288 -4.60 13.68 7.78
N ILE A 289 -4.49 12.39 7.98
CA ILE A 289 -5.51 11.53 8.58
C ILE A 289 -5.08 11.25 10.01
N ILE A 290 -6.02 11.39 10.95
CA ILE A 290 -5.88 11.05 12.36
C ILE A 290 -6.84 9.89 12.64
N LEU A 291 -6.30 8.76 13.07
CA LEU A 291 -7.12 7.62 13.48
C LEU A 291 -7.78 7.91 14.83
N LYS A 292 -9.02 7.47 15.03
CA LYS A 292 -9.68 7.57 16.33
C LYS A 292 -9.05 6.62 17.35
N ASP A 293 -8.92 7.02 18.59
CA ASP A 293 -8.46 6.19 19.70
C ASP A 293 -9.53 5.19 20.17
N GLU A 294 -9.12 4.12 20.86
CA GLU A 294 -10.04 3.09 21.40
C GLU A 294 -10.96 3.60 22.52
N GLY A 295 -10.84 4.86 22.92
CA GLY A 295 -11.59 5.48 24.03
C GLY A 295 -12.54 6.59 23.63
N ASP A 296 -12.58 6.99 22.35
CA ASP A 296 -13.43 8.07 21.85
C ASP A 296 -14.86 7.60 21.52
N GLU A 297 -15.44 6.70 22.34
CA GLU A 297 -16.87 6.44 22.31
C GLU A 297 -17.61 7.63 22.98
N ASP A 298 -18.27 8.40 22.14
CA ASP A 298 -19.38 9.31 22.41
C ASP A 298 -19.40 10.06 23.77
N HIS A 299 -18.70 11.17 23.85
CA HIS A 299 -19.03 12.26 24.75
C HIS A 299 -19.62 13.47 23.97
N GLU A 300 -20.54 13.23 23.04
CA GLU A 300 -21.49 14.24 22.57
C GLU A 300 -22.90 13.84 23.04
N GLN A 301 -23.24 14.35 24.23
CA GLN A 301 -24.64 14.51 24.66
C GLN A 301 -25.12 15.94 24.36
#